data_579e506fce1fd23e8141246df334952b
#
_entry.id   579e506fce1fd23e8141246df334952b
#
_cell.length_a   1.000
_cell.length_b   1.000
_cell.length_c   1.000
_cell.angle_alpha   90.00
_cell.angle_beta   90.00
_cell.angle_gamma   90.00
#
_symmetry.space_group_name_H-M   'P 1'
#
loop_
_entity.id
_entity.type
_entity.pdbx_description
1 polymer ?
#
loop_
_entity_poly.entity_id
_entity_poly.type
_entity_poly.pdbx_seq_one_letter_code
_entity_poly.pdbx_strand_id
1 'polypeptide(L)'
;MDSKNIYDYIIKIQSIAKIGLTYSKDPYAISNYTEINELSKRFLEEFMDVNIDRPNYFEKNIYPTPNISARTVIFNDDKTKVLLVREVATQTYSLPGGWCDLYDSPSDTARNECRQEAGALIKDLRLVGITNRTPFVSDVTIPNYVIIFEAKIDKMLREHEYETDNVAFFDIGNLPEISRKTSKEELLRFIEAAKKGETIFD
;
A
#
# COMPACT_ATOMS: atom_id res chain seq x y z
N MET A 1 7.27 24.27 -15.90
CA MET A 1 6.46 23.24 -15.23
C MET A 1 5.03 23.72 -15.36
N ASP A 2 4.12 22.88 -15.84
CA ASP A 2 2.70 23.23 -15.99
C ASP A 2 2.06 23.40 -14.62
N SER A 3 1.12 24.34 -14.46
CA SER A 3 0.41 24.64 -13.19
C SER A 3 -0.26 23.38 -12.60
N LYS A 4 -0.78 22.51 -13.46
CA LYS A 4 -1.36 21.23 -13.07
C LYS A 4 -0.34 20.33 -12.38
N ASN A 5 0.86 20.23 -12.92
CA ASN A 5 1.95 19.43 -12.35
C ASN A 5 2.41 19.97 -11.00
N ILE A 6 2.39 21.30 -10.83
CA ILE A 6 2.72 21.93 -9.54
C ILE A 6 1.64 21.61 -8.50
N TYR A 7 0.38 21.71 -8.87
CA TYR A 7 -0.74 21.33 -7.99
C TYR A 7 -0.63 19.87 -7.55
N ASP A 8 -0.48 18.94 -8.48
CA ASP A 8 -0.34 17.51 -8.20
C ASP A 8 0.84 17.23 -7.26
N TYR A 9 1.96 17.93 -7.47
CA TYR A 9 3.14 17.82 -6.61
C TYR A 9 2.86 18.30 -5.17
N ILE A 10 2.19 19.44 -5.01
CA ILE A 10 1.86 19.97 -3.68
C ILE A 10 0.84 19.08 -2.96
N ILE A 11 -0.16 18.55 -3.66
CA ILE A 11 -1.12 17.59 -3.10
C ILE A 11 -0.42 16.31 -2.64
N LYS A 12 0.57 15.80 -3.40
CA LYS A 12 1.35 14.63 -2.99
C LYS A 12 2.15 14.89 -1.71
N ILE A 13 2.83 16.04 -1.62
CA ILE A 13 3.56 16.44 -0.40
C ILE A 13 2.63 16.52 0.80
N GLN A 14 1.46 17.13 0.65
CA GLN A 14 0.49 17.24 1.73
C GLN A 14 -0.06 15.86 2.13
N SER A 15 -0.30 14.98 1.17
CA SER A 15 -0.74 13.59 1.44
C SER A 15 0.27 12.87 2.32
N ILE A 16 1.56 12.97 2.02
CA ILE A 16 2.64 12.39 2.83
C ILE A 16 2.63 12.97 4.25
N ALA A 17 2.48 14.30 4.38
CA ALA A 17 2.41 14.93 5.69
C ALA A 17 1.19 14.45 6.51
N LYS A 18 0.02 14.30 5.89
CA LYS A 18 -1.18 13.76 6.55
C LYS A 18 -1.02 12.30 7.00
N ILE A 19 -0.33 11.48 6.22
CA ILE A 19 0.03 10.11 6.62
C ILE A 19 0.92 10.15 7.86
N GLY A 20 1.97 10.98 7.83
CA GLY A 20 2.86 11.17 8.97
C GLY A 20 2.13 11.65 10.23
N LEU A 21 1.21 12.61 10.12
CA LEU A 21 0.38 13.09 11.22
C LEU A 21 -0.54 11.99 11.79
N THR A 22 -1.00 11.08 10.96
CA THR A 22 -1.88 9.98 11.39
C THR A 22 -1.13 8.90 12.16
N TYR A 23 0.08 8.55 11.75
CA TYR A 23 0.77 7.36 12.23
C TYR A 23 1.98 7.64 13.11
N SER A 24 2.60 8.83 13.03
CA SER A 24 3.76 9.14 13.86
C SER A 24 3.37 9.30 15.33
N LYS A 25 4.23 8.77 16.21
CA LYS A 25 4.17 8.99 17.67
C LYS A 25 5.32 9.88 18.15
N ASP A 26 6.26 10.19 17.29
CA ASP A 26 7.39 11.07 17.59
C ASP A 26 6.94 12.54 17.54
N PRO A 27 7.03 13.30 18.65
CA PRO A 27 6.61 14.69 18.69
C PRO A 27 7.35 15.61 17.69
N TYR A 28 8.62 15.31 17.44
CA TYR A 28 9.43 16.07 16.48
C TYR A 28 8.96 15.83 15.04
N ALA A 29 8.72 14.58 14.69
CA ALA A 29 8.15 14.23 13.38
C ALA A 29 6.75 14.82 13.19
N ILE A 30 5.89 14.77 14.21
CA ILE A 30 4.55 15.38 14.18
C ILE A 30 4.64 16.88 13.92
N SER A 31 5.57 17.60 14.58
CA SER A 31 5.80 19.02 14.33
C SER A 31 6.18 19.30 12.88
N ASN A 32 7.11 18.52 12.32
CA ASN A 32 7.54 18.66 10.94
C ASN A 32 6.41 18.39 9.94
N TYR A 33 5.63 17.32 10.15
CA TYR A 33 4.47 17.01 9.29
C TYR A 33 3.39 18.08 9.37
N THR A 34 3.17 18.67 10.56
CA THR A 34 2.26 19.80 10.72
C THR A 34 2.72 20.98 9.88
N GLU A 35 4.02 21.33 9.96
CA GLU A 35 4.59 22.43 9.19
C GLU A 35 4.46 22.20 7.68
N ILE A 36 4.78 21.00 7.19
CA ILE A 36 4.64 20.63 5.76
C ILE A 36 3.18 20.76 5.31
N ASN A 37 2.24 20.28 6.11
CA ASN A 37 0.81 20.39 5.81
C ASN A 37 0.36 21.86 5.69
N GLU A 38 0.74 22.72 6.63
CA GLU A 38 0.40 24.14 6.63
C GLU A 38 1.11 24.92 5.50
N LEU A 39 2.35 24.59 5.18
CA LEU A 39 3.08 25.19 4.06
C LEU A 39 2.42 24.83 2.73
N SER A 40 2.04 23.56 2.55
CA SER A 40 1.33 23.10 1.35
C SER A 40 0.00 23.82 1.16
N LYS A 41 -0.78 23.99 2.25
CA LYS A 41 -2.03 24.70 2.23
C LYS A 41 -1.85 26.18 1.83
N ARG A 42 -0.92 26.87 2.50
CA ARG A 42 -0.63 28.28 2.18
C ARG A 42 -0.15 28.47 0.76
N PHE A 43 0.70 27.58 0.26
CA PHE A 43 1.15 27.64 -1.13
C PHE A 43 -0.02 27.59 -2.12
N LEU A 44 -0.98 26.71 -1.90
CA LEU A 44 -2.16 26.62 -2.76
C LEU A 44 -3.07 27.86 -2.64
N GLU A 45 -3.24 28.40 -1.45
CA GLU A 45 -4.07 29.59 -1.19
C GLU A 45 -3.45 30.88 -1.74
N GLU A 46 -2.12 31.04 -1.62
CA GLU A 46 -1.43 32.29 -1.92
C GLU A 46 -0.86 32.36 -3.34
N PHE A 47 -0.46 31.23 -3.93
CA PHE A 47 0.31 31.20 -5.17
C PHE A 47 -0.36 30.51 -6.35
N MET A 48 -1.48 29.81 -6.11
CA MET A 48 -2.19 29.12 -7.16
C MET A 48 -3.55 29.77 -7.47
N ASP A 49 -3.53 30.92 -8.09
CA ASP A 49 -4.73 31.51 -8.73
C ASP A 49 -5.01 30.79 -10.07
N VAL A 50 -5.24 29.48 -9.99
CA VAL A 50 -5.47 28.64 -11.17
C VAL A 50 -6.78 27.89 -10.99
N ASN A 51 -7.66 28.01 -11.97
CA ASN A 51 -8.86 27.17 -12.05
C ASN A 51 -8.44 25.74 -12.43
N ILE A 52 -8.35 24.85 -11.43
CA ILE A 52 -7.97 23.46 -11.60
C ILE A 52 -9.24 22.64 -11.51
N ASP A 53 -9.57 21.94 -12.60
CA ASP A 53 -10.69 21.00 -12.66
C ASP A 53 -10.32 19.71 -11.87
N ARG A 54 -10.21 19.84 -10.57
CA ARG A 54 -9.93 18.75 -9.64
C ARG A 54 -10.63 18.98 -8.30
N PRO A 55 -11.02 17.92 -7.58
CA PRO A 55 -11.56 18.04 -6.22
C PRO A 55 -10.57 18.76 -5.30
N ASN A 56 -11.07 19.66 -4.48
CA ASN A 56 -10.27 20.28 -3.43
C ASN A 56 -10.17 19.33 -2.24
N TYR A 57 -9.06 18.63 -2.12
CA TYR A 57 -8.79 17.69 -1.03
C TYR A 57 -8.62 18.35 0.34
N PHE A 58 -8.63 19.67 0.42
CA PHE A 58 -8.50 20.45 1.66
C PHE A 58 -9.83 20.94 2.20
N GLU A 59 -10.87 20.96 1.39
CA GLU A 59 -12.19 21.41 1.83
C GLU A 59 -12.82 20.44 2.82
N LYS A 60 -13.48 21.01 3.81
CA LYS A 60 -14.15 20.27 4.90
C LYS A 60 -15.33 19.41 4.43
N ASN A 61 -15.78 19.60 3.17
CA ASN A 61 -16.97 18.95 2.62
C ASN A 61 -16.71 17.61 1.92
N ILE A 62 -15.43 17.21 1.77
CA ILE A 62 -15.10 15.86 1.28
C ILE A 62 -15.14 14.91 2.47
N TYR A 63 -16.14 14.04 2.49
CA TYR A 63 -16.18 13.03 3.55
C TYR A 63 -15.11 11.97 3.32
N PRO A 64 -14.62 11.40 4.42
CA PRO A 64 -13.64 10.32 4.33
C PRO A 64 -14.24 9.14 3.56
N THR A 65 -13.46 8.62 2.63
CA THR A 65 -13.73 7.37 1.94
C THR A 65 -12.78 6.30 2.46
N PRO A 66 -13.09 5.00 2.28
CA PRO A 66 -12.15 3.95 2.62
C PRO A 66 -10.82 4.16 1.90
N ASN A 67 -9.72 3.95 2.62
CA ASN A 67 -8.41 3.91 2.02
C ASN A 67 -8.25 2.65 1.15
N ILE A 68 -7.32 2.69 0.21
CA ILE A 68 -7.04 1.59 -0.69
C ILE A 68 -5.60 1.12 -0.46
N SER A 69 -5.43 -0.20 -0.33
CA SER A 69 -4.12 -0.84 -0.32
C SER A 69 -4.04 -1.93 -1.38
N ALA A 70 -2.82 -2.25 -1.82
CA ALA A 70 -2.57 -3.35 -2.73
C ALA A 70 -1.71 -4.42 -2.05
N ARG A 71 -1.99 -5.70 -2.35
CA ARG A 71 -1.20 -6.85 -1.90
C ARG A 71 -0.96 -7.79 -3.08
N THR A 72 0.20 -8.43 -3.11
CA THR A 72 0.57 -9.29 -4.23
C THR A 72 0.90 -10.70 -3.76
N VAL A 73 0.18 -11.69 -4.28
CA VAL A 73 0.46 -13.10 -4.13
C VAL A 73 1.45 -13.53 -5.22
N ILE A 74 2.60 -14.02 -4.83
CA ILE A 74 3.63 -14.52 -5.73
C ILE A 74 3.93 -15.96 -5.35
N PHE A 75 3.70 -16.87 -6.27
CA PHE A 75 4.00 -18.29 -6.07
C PHE A 75 5.37 -18.67 -6.63
N ASN A 76 5.92 -19.77 -6.12
CA ASN A 76 6.93 -20.54 -6.83
C ASN A 76 6.31 -21.29 -8.04
N ASP A 77 7.13 -21.93 -8.87
CA ASP A 77 6.69 -22.50 -10.15
C ASP A 77 5.58 -23.56 -10.01
N ASP A 78 5.60 -24.37 -8.97
CA ASP A 78 4.62 -25.44 -8.72
C ASP A 78 3.43 -25.01 -7.83
N LYS A 79 3.38 -23.72 -7.46
CA LYS A 79 2.36 -23.13 -6.58
C LYS A 79 2.21 -23.84 -5.22
N THR A 80 3.28 -24.43 -4.70
CA THR A 80 3.30 -25.02 -3.35
C THR A 80 3.73 -24.03 -2.29
N LYS A 81 4.45 -22.96 -2.69
CA LYS A 81 4.98 -21.93 -1.81
C LYS A 81 4.55 -20.54 -2.25
N VAL A 82 4.46 -19.65 -1.28
CA VAL A 82 4.15 -18.22 -1.48
C VAL A 82 5.30 -17.36 -0.96
N LEU A 83 5.62 -16.30 -1.69
CA LEU A 83 6.62 -15.32 -1.28
C LEU A 83 6.02 -14.43 -0.18
N LEU A 84 6.74 -14.33 0.93
CA LEU A 84 6.42 -13.41 2.02
C LEU A 84 7.64 -12.57 2.36
N VAL A 85 7.38 -11.39 2.89
CA VAL A 85 8.37 -10.43 3.40
C VAL A 85 8.24 -10.31 4.91
N ARG A 86 9.37 -10.19 5.63
CA ARG A 86 9.36 -9.99 7.09
C ARG A 86 9.54 -8.52 7.41
N GLU A 87 8.62 -7.98 8.15
CA GLU A 87 8.66 -6.60 8.62
C GLU A 87 9.69 -6.44 9.75
N VAL A 88 10.57 -5.45 9.61
CA VAL A 88 11.59 -5.14 10.63
C VAL A 88 10.95 -4.80 11.98
N ALA A 89 9.87 -4.02 11.97
CA ALA A 89 9.24 -3.52 13.18
C ALA A 89 8.55 -4.60 14.03
N THR A 90 7.96 -5.61 13.39
CA THR A 90 7.14 -6.63 14.08
C THR A 90 7.77 -8.02 14.07
N GLN A 91 8.77 -8.24 13.21
CA GLN A 91 9.39 -9.55 12.95
C GLN A 91 8.40 -10.62 12.48
N THR A 92 7.26 -10.21 11.91
CA THR A 92 6.21 -11.06 11.35
C THR A 92 6.14 -10.93 9.84
N TYR A 93 5.49 -11.86 9.18
CA TYR A 93 5.48 -11.96 7.72
C TYR A 93 4.17 -11.51 7.10
N SER A 94 4.25 -10.89 5.92
CA SER A 94 3.10 -10.49 5.12
C SER A 94 3.34 -10.70 3.62
N LEU A 95 2.27 -10.62 2.82
CA LEU A 95 2.41 -10.42 1.39
C LEU A 95 3.04 -9.05 1.12
N PRO A 96 3.91 -8.92 0.11
CA PRO A 96 4.37 -7.60 -0.34
C PRO A 96 3.18 -6.70 -0.65
N GLY A 97 3.22 -5.46 -0.14
CA GLY A 97 2.16 -4.51 -0.42
C GLY A 97 1.94 -3.48 0.67
N GLY A 98 1.35 -2.34 0.28
CA GLY A 98 1.10 -1.18 1.12
C GLY A 98 -0.11 -0.37 0.68
N TRP A 99 -0.19 0.85 1.18
CA TRP A 99 -1.20 1.81 0.80
C TRP A 99 -0.98 2.29 -0.64
N CYS A 100 -2.09 2.45 -1.38
CA CYS A 100 -2.00 3.10 -2.67
C CYS A 100 -1.72 4.59 -2.47
N ASP A 101 -0.63 5.03 -3.03
CA ASP A 101 -0.27 6.44 -3.03
C ASP A 101 -1.22 7.27 -3.90
N LEU A 102 -1.33 8.55 -3.54
CA LEU A 102 -2.11 9.49 -4.34
C LEU A 102 -1.58 9.52 -5.78
N TYR A 103 -2.47 9.37 -6.74
CA TYR A 103 -2.23 9.29 -8.19
C TYR A 103 -1.60 7.98 -8.69
N ASP A 104 -1.18 7.07 -7.84
CA ASP A 104 -0.75 5.74 -8.26
C ASP A 104 -1.96 4.84 -8.52
N SER A 105 -1.89 4.06 -9.56
CA SER A 105 -2.85 2.98 -9.73
C SER A 105 -2.55 1.84 -8.77
N PRO A 106 -3.54 1.03 -8.37
CA PRO A 106 -3.28 -0.15 -7.54
C PRO A 106 -2.25 -1.12 -8.14
N SER A 107 -2.16 -1.19 -9.47
CA SER A 107 -1.15 -2.00 -10.16
C SER A 107 0.26 -1.39 -10.06
N ASP A 108 0.38 -0.07 -10.05
CA ASP A 108 1.67 0.60 -9.82
C ASP A 108 2.12 0.41 -8.38
N THR A 109 1.20 0.57 -7.42
CA THR A 109 1.48 0.26 -6.00
C THR A 109 1.96 -1.18 -5.85
N ALA A 110 1.26 -2.17 -6.44
CA ALA A 110 1.67 -3.58 -6.35
C ALA A 110 3.10 -3.81 -6.91
N ARG A 111 3.47 -3.14 -8.01
CA ARG A 111 4.82 -3.22 -8.58
C ARG A 111 5.87 -2.55 -7.71
N ASN A 112 5.56 -1.36 -7.21
CA ASN A 112 6.46 -0.59 -6.35
C ASN A 112 6.74 -1.34 -5.05
N GLU A 113 5.71 -1.85 -4.41
CA GLU A 113 5.82 -2.59 -3.15
C GLU A 113 6.60 -3.91 -3.31
N CYS A 114 6.33 -4.67 -4.38
CA CYS A 114 7.13 -5.87 -4.66
C CYS A 114 8.61 -5.53 -4.89
N ARG A 115 8.91 -4.41 -5.54
CA ARG A 115 10.28 -3.94 -5.71
C ARG A 115 10.91 -3.48 -4.39
N GLN A 116 10.19 -2.71 -3.61
CA GLN A 116 10.67 -2.08 -2.37
C GLN A 116 10.82 -3.10 -1.24
N GLU A 117 9.77 -3.87 -0.98
CA GLU A 117 9.74 -4.80 0.16
C GLU A 117 10.39 -6.15 -0.14
N ALA A 118 10.26 -6.65 -1.38
CA ALA A 118 10.74 -7.98 -1.76
C ALA A 118 11.95 -7.97 -2.71
N GLY A 119 12.39 -6.81 -3.22
CA GLY A 119 13.40 -6.76 -4.27
C GLY A 119 12.98 -7.48 -5.54
N ALA A 120 11.68 -7.63 -5.79
CA ALA A 120 11.14 -8.39 -6.90
C ALA A 120 10.53 -7.48 -7.98
N LEU A 121 11.10 -7.51 -9.19
CA LEU A 121 10.41 -6.99 -10.36
C LEU A 121 9.40 -8.04 -10.82
N ILE A 122 8.13 -7.62 -10.97
CA ILE A 122 7.03 -8.53 -11.27
C ILE A 122 6.44 -8.32 -12.67
N LYS A 123 5.89 -9.40 -13.22
CA LYS A 123 5.16 -9.43 -14.49
C LYS A 123 3.88 -10.25 -14.37
N ASP A 124 3.09 -10.30 -15.45
CA ASP A 124 1.84 -11.08 -15.53
C ASP A 124 0.87 -10.76 -14.37
N LEU A 125 0.71 -9.46 -14.06
CA LEU A 125 -0.13 -9.01 -12.96
C LEU A 125 -1.61 -9.30 -13.28
N ARG A 126 -2.27 -10.11 -12.43
CA ARG A 126 -3.68 -10.48 -12.52
C ARG A 126 -4.43 -10.05 -11.27
N LEU A 127 -5.60 -9.45 -11.42
CA LEU A 127 -6.49 -9.16 -10.30
C LEU A 127 -7.02 -10.48 -9.71
N VAL A 128 -6.82 -10.68 -8.42
CA VAL A 128 -7.38 -11.78 -7.63
C VAL A 128 -8.64 -11.35 -6.89
N GLY A 129 -8.70 -10.13 -6.41
CA GLY A 129 -9.91 -9.65 -5.77
C GLY A 129 -9.82 -8.27 -5.17
N ILE A 130 -10.98 -7.83 -4.66
CA ILE A 130 -11.13 -6.60 -3.88
C ILE A 130 -11.95 -6.97 -2.65
N THR A 131 -11.40 -6.73 -1.46
CA THR A 131 -12.08 -7.10 -0.22
C THR A 131 -12.06 -5.98 0.81
N ASN A 132 -13.13 -5.87 1.58
CA ASN A 132 -13.21 -5.00 2.73
C ASN A 132 -12.48 -5.66 3.91
N ARG A 133 -11.45 -5.02 4.43
CA ARG A 133 -10.69 -5.53 5.56
C ARG A 133 -11.36 -5.34 6.92
N THR A 134 -12.35 -4.48 7.03
CA THR A 134 -13.00 -4.16 8.31
C THR A 134 -13.45 -5.39 9.11
N PRO A 135 -14.00 -6.47 8.49
CA PRO A 135 -14.39 -7.67 9.22
C PRO A 135 -13.21 -8.46 9.82
N PHE A 136 -12.01 -8.29 9.31
CA PHE A 136 -10.80 -9.07 9.68
C PHE A 136 -9.88 -8.34 10.65
N VAL A 137 -10.09 -7.04 10.89
CA VAL A 137 -9.21 -6.20 11.72
C VAL A 137 -10.06 -5.32 12.64
N SER A 138 -10.00 -5.59 13.94
CA SER A 138 -10.82 -4.88 14.94
C SER A 138 -10.35 -3.47 15.27
N ASP A 139 -9.10 -3.12 14.95
CA ASP A 139 -8.46 -1.88 15.40
C ASP A 139 -8.36 -0.81 14.29
N VAL A 140 -9.02 -1.03 13.16
CA VAL A 140 -8.92 -0.09 12.02
C VAL A 140 -9.80 1.12 12.29
N THR A 141 -9.17 2.25 12.55
CA THR A 141 -9.84 3.55 12.66
C THR A 141 -10.30 4.10 11.31
N ILE A 142 -9.70 3.65 10.20
CA ILE A 142 -10.04 4.06 8.84
C ILE A 142 -10.38 2.81 8.03
N PRO A 143 -11.61 2.69 7.48
CA PRO A 143 -11.97 1.59 6.60
C PRO A 143 -10.97 1.43 5.45
N ASN A 144 -10.66 0.20 5.10
CA ASN A 144 -9.68 -0.12 4.06
C ASN A 144 -10.23 -1.19 3.11
N TYR A 145 -10.13 -0.93 1.81
CA TYR A 145 -10.28 -1.93 0.77
C TYR A 145 -8.89 -2.39 0.32
N VAL A 146 -8.68 -3.70 0.33
CA VAL A 146 -7.46 -4.28 -0.21
C VAL A 146 -7.72 -4.84 -1.60
N ILE A 147 -6.88 -4.44 -2.55
CA ILE A 147 -6.85 -4.96 -3.91
C ILE A 147 -5.73 -6.01 -3.97
N ILE A 148 -6.12 -7.25 -4.29
CA ILE A 148 -5.22 -8.38 -4.30
C ILE A 148 -4.85 -8.72 -5.75
N PHE A 149 -3.56 -8.83 -6.00
CA PHE A 149 -3.03 -9.28 -7.28
C PHE A 149 -2.30 -10.63 -7.13
N GLU A 150 -2.25 -11.40 -8.21
CA GLU A 150 -1.28 -12.47 -8.44
C GLU A 150 -0.27 -11.95 -9.46
N ALA A 151 1.00 -12.27 -9.26
CA ALA A 151 2.05 -11.93 -10.20
C ALA A 151 3.12 -13.01 -10.25
N LYS A 152 3.95 -12.96 -11.30
CA LYS A 152 5.18 -13.75 -11.41
C LYS A 152 6.38 -12.85 -11.22
N ILE A 153 7.46 -13.41 -10.69
CA ILE A 153 8.76 -12.74 -10.66
C ILE A 153 9.31 -12.71 -12.09
N ASP A 154 9.70 -11.53 -12.53
CA ASP A 154 10.49 -11.35 -13.74
C ASP A 154 11.98 -11.38 -13.41
N LYS A 155 12.36 -10.67 -12.34
CA LYS A 155 13.75 -10.56 -11.88
C LYS A 155 13.81 -10.30 -10.39
N MET A 156 14.70 -10.98 -9.67
CA MET A 156 15.07 -10.61 -8.30
C MET A 156 16.23 -9.63 -8.33
N LEU A 157 16.09 -8.55 -7.57
CA LEU A 157 17.14 -7.57 -7.30
C LEU A 157 17.98 -8.06 -6.12
N ARG A 158 19.18 -7.49 -5.95
CA ARG A 158 20.05 -7.83 -4.80
C ARG A 158 19.66 -7.09 -3.53
N GLU A 159 18.96 -5.98 -3.66
CA GLU A 159 18.63 -5.05 -2.57
C GLU A 159 17.12 -4.80 -2.57
N HIS A 160 16.57 -4.65 -1.38
CA HIS A 160 15.22 -4.15 -1.09
C HIS A 160 15.32 -3.06 -0.02
N GLU A 161 14.24 -2.34 0.22
CA GLU A 161 14.25 -1.21 1.15
C GLU A 161 14.23 -1.67 2.62
N TYR A 162 14.50 -0.76 3.53
CA TYR A 162 14.78 -1.00 4.96
C TYR A 162 13.58 -1.43 5.81
N GLU A 163 12.35 -1.40 5.27
CA GLU A 163 11.14 -1.80 6.00
C GLU A 163 11.05 -3.31 6.20
N THR A 164 11.73 -4.07 5.37
CA THR A 164 11.79 -5.53 5.42
C THR A 164 13.23 -6.02 5.54
N ASP A 165 13.45 -7.11 6.27
CA ASP A 165 14.78 -7.68 6.50
C ASP A 165 14.91 -9.13 6.04
N ASN A 166 13.82 -9.76 5.59
CA ASN A 166 13.83 -11.11 5.04
C ASN A 166 12.76 -11.27 3.97
N VAL A 167 13.13 -11.94 2.88
CA VAL A 167 12.25 -12.30 1.77
C VAL A 167 12.44 -13.77 1.47
N ALA A 168 11.38 -14.57 1.58
CA ALA A 168 11.47 -16.01 1.37
C ALA A 168 10.16 -16.62 0.87
N PHE A 169 10.29 -17.78 0.22
CA PHE A 169 9.15 -18.62 -0.13
C PHE A 169 8.82 -19.59 1.00
N PHE A 170 7.58 -19.56 1.48
CA PHE A 170 7.08 -20.44 2.54
C PHE A 170 6.06 -21.43 2.00
N ASP A 171 6.08 -22.66 2.50
CA ASP A 171 5.06 -23.66 2.20
C ASP A 171 3.69 -23.17 2.65
N ILE A 172 2.69 -23.24 1.78
CA ILE A 172 1.33 -22.77 2.07
C ILE A 172 0.73 -23.53 3.25
N GLY A 173 1.09 -24.81 3.41
CA GLY A 173 0.65 -25.64 4.55
C GLY A 173 1.38 -25.35 5.87
N ASN A 174 2.50 -24.60 5.84
CA ASN A 174 3.31 -24.30 7.02
C ASN A 174 3.82 -22.85 6.98
N LEU A 175 2.88 -21.91 7.09
CA LEU A 175 3.18 -20.47 7.09
C LEU A 175 3.83 -20.05 8.40
N PRO A 176 4.75 -19.06 8.36
CA PRO A 176 5.34 -18.45 9.54
C PRO A 176 4.31 -17.63 10.31
N GLU A 177 4.73 -16.94 11.34
CA GLU A 177 3.90 -15.96 12.07
C GLU A 177 3.54 -14.80 11.13
N ILE A 178 2.23 -14.62 10.94
CA ILE A 178 1.69 -13.64 9.99
C ILE A 178 1.44 -12.32 10.69
N SER A 179 1.81 -11.23 10.03
CA SER A 179 1.62 -9.85 10.47
C SER A 179 0.14 -9.51 10.65
N ARG A 180 -0.14 -8.59 11.56
CA ARG A 180 -1.47 -7.99 11.72
C ARG A 180 -1.94 -7.17 10.51
N LYS A 181 -1.04 -6.84 9.58
CA LYS A 181 -1.40 -6.18 8.32
C LYS A 181 -2.33 -7.04 7.44
N THR A 182 -2.29 -8.35 7.61
CA THR A 182 -3.21 -9.29 6.93
C THR A 182 -3.42 -10.46 7.85
N SER A 183 -4.65 -10.75 8.27
CA SER A 183 -4.89 -11.92 9.13
C SER A 183 -4.51 -13.21 8.38
N LYS A 184 -4.18 -14.26 9.13
CA LYS A 184 -3.86 -15.56 8.51
C LYS A 184 -5.03 -16.12 7.69
N GLU A 185 -6.25 -15.90 8.14
CA GLU A 185 -7.47 -16.29 7.44
C GLU A 185 -7.62 -15.54 6.10
N GLU A 186 -7.45 -14.24 6.13
CA GLU A 186 -7.47 -13.36 4.96
C GLU A 186 -6.37 -13.76 3.95
N LEU A 187 -5.15 -13.99 4.44
CA LEU A 187 -4.03 -14.45 3.62
C LEU A 187 -4.32 -15.77 2.91
N LEU A 188 -4.85 -16.76 3.63
CA LEU A 188 -5.19 -18.07 3.05
C LEU A 188 -6.30 -17.95 2.01
N ARG A 189 -7.32 -17.11 2.24
CA ARG A 189 -8.38 -16.80 1.26
C ARG A 189 -7.80 -16.24 -0.04
N PHE A 190 -6.83 -15.32 0.04
CA PHE A 190 -6.17 -14.74 -1.13
C PHE A 190 -5.32 -15.77 -1.88
N ILE A 191 -4.53 -16.57 -1.15
CA ILE A 191 -3.71 -17.63 -1.73
C ILE A 191 -4.57 -18.66 -2.46
N GLU A 192 -5.69 -19.08 -1.85
CA GLU A 192 -6.59 -20.06 -2.46
C GLU A 192 -7.23 -19.54 -3.74
N ALA A 193 -7.77 -18.32 -3.72
CA ALA A 193 -8.35 -17.68 -4.90
C ALA A 193 -7.32 -17.49 -6.02
N ALA A 194 -6.11 -17.03 -5.68
CA ALA A 194 -5.03 -16.90 -6.65
C ALA A 194 -4.63 -18.26 -7.25
N LYS A 195 -4.52 -19.31 -6.43
CA LYS A 195 -4.15 -20.65 -6.88
C LYS A 195 -5.17 -21.26 -7.84
N LYS A 196 -6.47 -21.03 -7.58
CA LYS A 196 -7.58 -21.50 -8.43
C LYS A 196 -7.79 -20.64 -9.68
N GLY A 197 -7.15 -19.48 -9.78
CA GLY A 197 -7.41 -18.52 -10.86
C GLY A 197 -8.75 -17.80 -10.73
N GLU A 198 -9.37 -17.83 -9.55
CA GLU A 198 -10.65 -17.17 -9.24
C GLU A 198 -10.45 -15.70 -8.93
N THR A 199 -11.52 -14.92 -9.11
CA THR A 199 -11.60 -13.53 -8.61
C THR A 199 -12.63 -13.48 -7.49
N ILE A 200 -12.23 -12.92 -6.35
CA ILE A 200 -13.07 -12.79 -5.17
C ILE A 200 -13.40 -11.34 -4.85
N PHE A 201 -14.56 -11.12 -4.31
CA PHE A 201 -15.00 -9.84 -3.76
C PHE A 201 -16.01 -10.09 -2.63
N ASP A 202 -16.30 -9.06 -1.82
CA ASP A 202 -17.32 -9.12 -0.78
C ASP A 202 -18.73 -8.99 -1.38
#